data_aa45df0e7b84822246080b75e4634f1d
#
_entry.id   aa45df0e7b84822246080b75e4634f1d
#
_cell.length_a   1.000
_cell.length_b   1.000
_cell.length_c   1.000
_cell.angle_alpha   90.00
_cell.angle_beta   90.00
_cell.angle_gamma   90.00
#
_symmetry.space_group_name_H-M   'P 1'
#
loop_
_entity.id
_entity.type
_entity.pdbx_description
1 polymer ?
#
loop_
_entity_poly.entity_id
_entity_poly.type
_entity_poly.pdbx_seq_one_letter_code
_entity_poly.pdbx_strand_id
1 'polypeptide(L)'
;LVSDGRTDAPPDRDLVRRMIGSAAGVHAVALGAEIPMGDAGITKIDAPRRAFARDAVPVGVRIGNRGRDGTVTVSLVDLDDDEVLDSTEIELRSDRSIADTVLTATPRRTDRGSGTRRWEVRIEGEDDLVRENDVVQLDVDFVDRPLRVLYIEGYPRWEYRYLKNLLVREPSIESSVMLLSADREFAQEGNTPLARLPRTAEEFAEFDLIILGDLPSGFLTDSRQELIREQVARRGSGIVMIAGPRSMPSSWSGTPLADLLPFTGGLDLDRRGGPVLARPTDSATRLGVLRLVVGEASGWPEALTDPSYGWSQLQWVQRSDAERLKPTAEILAEVVPVEGDR
;
A
#
# COMPACT_ATOMS: atom_id res chain seq x y z
N LEU A 1 26.01 26.16 19.58
CA LEU A 1 26.43 24.97 18.84
C LEU A 1 26.55 25.35 17.38
N VAL A 2 27.67 25.11 16.77
CA VAL A 2 27.86 25.26 15.32
C VAL A 2 27.98 23.85 14.74
N SER A 3 27.15 23.52 13.78
CA SER A 3 27.09 22.20 13.15
C SER A 3 26.77 22.38 11.66
N ASP A 4 27.30 21.50 10.84
CA ASP A 4 26.97 21.40 9.41
C ASP A 4 25.59 20.74 9.16
N GLY A 5 24.88 20.37 10.24
CA GLY A 5 23.56 19.71 10.16
C GLY A 5 23.64 18.22 9.87
N ARG A 6 24.81 17.64 9.67
CA ARG A 6 24.98 16.20 9.45
C ARG A 6 24.98 15.45 10.78
N THR A 7 24.34 14.30 10.81
CA THR A 7 24.36 13.40 11.96
C THR A 7 24.35 11.95 11.47
N ASP A 8 25.25 11.15 12.01
CA ASP A 8 25.38 9.73 11.68
C ASP A 8 24.32 8.85 12.38
N ALA A 9 23.60 9.42 13.34
CA ALA A 9 22.54 8.73 14.04
C ALA A 9 21.37 9.68 14.31
N PRO A 10 20.12 9.21 14.23
CA PRO A 10 18.97 10.02 14.61
C PRO A 10 19.11 10.44 16.07
N PRO A 11 18.87 11.72 16.40
CA PRO A 11 18.99 12.20 17.77
C PRO A 11 17.96 11.49 18.68
N ASP A 12 18.40 11.17 19.90
CA ASP A 12 17.51 10.66 20.94
C ASP A 12 16.37 11.67 21.16
N ARG A 13 15.14 11.27 20.88
CA ARG A 13 13.95 12.13 20.99
C ARG A 13 13.75 12.67 22.40
N ASP A 14 14.12 11.92 23.43
CA ASP A 14 13.96 12.35 24.82
C ASP A 14 15.06 13.35 25.20
N LEU A 15 16.24 13.22 24.63
CA LEU A 15 17.31 14.23 24.77
C LEU A 15 16.89 15.53 24.09
N VAL A 16 16.35 15.48 22.88
CA VAL A 16 15.87 16.67 22.15
C VAL A 16 14.74 17.36 22.92
N ARG A 17 13.77 16.62 23.46
CA ARG A 17 12.69 17.17 24.28
C ARG A 17 13.20 17.86 25.56
N ARG A 18 14.18 17.26 26.25
CA ARG A 18 14.78 17.85 27.43
C ARG A 18 15.56 19.13 27.10
N MET A 19 16.27 19.14 25.99
CA MET A 19 17.00 20.33 25.52
C MET A 19 16.04 21.48 25.18
N ILE A 20 14.97 21.20 24.45
CA ILE A 20 13.91 22.19 24.11
C ILE A 20 13.22 22.69 25.37
N GLY A 21 12.90 21.82 26.33
CA GLY A 21 12.24 22.20 27.58
C GLY A 21 13.12 22.98 28.55
N SER A 22 14.42 22.90 28.42
CA SER A 22 15.38 23.62 29.30
C SER A 22 15.92 24.92 28.69
N ALA A 23 15.74 25.15 27.38
CA ALA A 23 16.27 26.34 26.69
C ALA A 23 15.23 27.46 26.62
N ALA A 24 15.66 28.70 26.86
CA ALA A 24 14.84 29.90 26.70
C ALA A 24 14.49 30.19 25.23
N GLY A 25 15.21 29.60 24.29
CA GLY A 25 15.00 29.64 22.85
C GLY A 25 16.05 28.82 22.14
N VAL A 26 15.71 28.22 21.03
CA VAL A 26 16.62 27.55 20.11
C VAL A 26 16.63 28.34 18.81
N HIS A 27 17.77 28.93 18.50
CA HIS A 27 17.99 29.67 17.26
C HIS A 27 18.94 28.87 16.37
N ALA A 28 18.47 28.52 15.15
CA ALA A 28 19.32 27.90 14.14
C ALA A 28 19.62 28.91 13.04
N VAL A 29 20.88 29.05 12.72
CA VAL A 29 21.34 29.83 11.58
C VAL A 29 21.92 28.88 10.57
N ALA A 30 21.28 28.80 9.40
CA ALA A 30 21.82 28.04 8.29
C ALA A 30 23.01 28.76 7.70
N LEU A 31 24.17 28.09 7.69
CA LEU A 31 25.40 28.59 7.04
C LEU A 31 25.62 27.77 5.77
N GLY A 32 25.69 28.42 4.64
CA GLY A 32 25.94 27.81 3.33
C GLY A 32 25.61 28.77 2.20
N ALA A 33 26.11 28.49 1.03
CA ALA A 33 25.76 29.25 -0.16
C ALA A 33 24.46 28.66 -0.76
N GLU A 34 23.57 29.51 -1.24
CA GLU A 34 22.40 29.11 -2.08
C GLU A 34 22.83 28.71 -3.51
N ILE A 35 24.00 28.11 -3.66
CA ILE A 35 24.45 27.67 -4.98
C ILE A 35 23.79 26.35 -5.27
N PRO A 36 23.10 26.20 -6.42
CA PRO A 36 22.64 24.90 -6.88
C PRO A 36 23.84 23.94 -6.95
N MET A 37 23.83 22.91 -6.15
CA MET A 37 25.03 22.04 -6.03
C MET A 37 25.08 20.97 -7.13
N GLY A 38 24.12 20.93 -8.06
CA GLY A 38 24.10 19.91 -9.11
C GLY A 38 24.08 18.49 -8.53
N ASP A 39 23.32 18.27 -7.46
CA ASP A 39 23.26 17.03 -6.70
C ASP A 39 21.91 16.34 -6.90
N ALA A 40 21.91 15.01 -7.08
CA ALA A 40 20.73 14.21 -7.16
C ALA A 40 20.89 12.95 -6.31
N GLY A 41 20.11 12.79 -5.26
CA GLY A 41 20.26 11.67 -4.33
C GLY A 41 18.94 11.05 -3.91
N ILE A 42 19.00 9.82 -3.41
CA ILE A 42 17.84 9.08 -2.91
C ILE A 42 17.41 9.69 -1.57
N THR A 43 16.19 10.20 -1.52
CA THR A 43 15.63 10.80 -0.30
C THR A 43 14.64 9.88 0.41
N LYS A 44 14.01 8.96 -0.32
CA LYS A 44 13.08 7.98 0.24
C LYS A 44 13.03 6.73 -0.64
N ILE A 45 12.98 5.57 0.01
CA ILE A 45 12.60 4.29 -0.62
C ILE A 45 11.31 3.80 0.04
N ASP A 46 10.39 3.32 -0.80
CA ASP A 46 9.15 2.68 -0.39
C ASP A 46 9.13 1.26 -0.96
N ALA A 47 9.43 0.30 -0.11
CA ALA A 47 9.50 -1.11 -0.49
C ALA A 47 8.85 -1.99 0.57
N PRO A 48 8.20 -3.10 0.19
CA PRO A 48 7.65 -4.04 1.15
C PRO A 48 8.78 -4.74 1.91
N ARG A 49 8.64 -4.88 3.23
CA ARG A 49 9.57 -5.68 4.05
C ARG A 49 9.45 -7.17 3.83
N ARG A 50 8.30 -7.61 3.32
CA ARG A 50 8.03 -9.02 3.01
C ARG A 50 7.39 -9.12 1.63
N ALA A 51 7.85 -10.08 0.84
CA ALA A 51 7.33 -10.37 -0.49
C ALA A 51 7.15 -11.88 -0.69
N PHE A 52 6.29 -12.26 -1.61
CA PHE A 52 6.16 -13.66 -2.00
C PHE A 52 7.10 -13.96 -3.16
N ALA A 53 7.74 -15.12 -3.13
CA ALA A 53 8.81 -15.48 -4.08
C ALA A 53 8.38 -15.53 -5.55
N ARG A 54 7.07 -15.43 -5.82
CA ARG A 54 6.50 -15.49 -7.17
C ARG A 54 5.91 -14.18 -7.65
N ASP A 55 5.88 -13.17 -6.77
CA ASP A 55 5.24 -11.90 -7.07
C ASP A 55 6.28 -10.87 -7.50
N ALA A 56 5.88 -9.98 -8.40
CA ALA A 56 6.65 -8.81 -8.73
C ALA A 56 6.64 -7.83 -7.54
N VAL A 57 7.81 -7.39 -7.12
CA VAL A 57 7.98 -6.53 -5.95
C VAL A 57 8.26 -5.10 -6.41
N PRO A 58 7.32 -4.16 -6.22
CA PRO A 58 7.55 -2.76 -6.55
C PRO A 58 8.43 -2.09 -5.49
N VAL A 59 9.40 -1.30 -5.94
CA VAL A 59 10.27 -0.47 -5.12
C VAL A 59 10.13 0.97 -5.58
N GLY A 60 9.40 1.77 -4.82
CA GLY A 60 9.24 3.20 -5.06
C GLY A 60 10.50 3.96 -4.63
N VAL A 61 11.04 4.79 -5.52
CA VAL A 61 12.25 5.57 -5.29
C VAL A 61 11.93 7.04 -5.47
N ARG A 62 12.20 7.85 -4.44
CA ARG A 62 12.14 9.29 -4.51
C ARG A 62 13.54 9.88 -4.54
N ILE A 63 13.79 10.67 -5.56
CA ILE A 63 15.05 11.35 -5.81
C ILE A 63 14.85 12.81 -5.51
N GLY A 64 15.70 13.36 -4.63
CA GLY A 64 15.83 14.80 -4.44
C GLY A 64 16.80 15.36 -5.47
N ASN A 65 16.41 16.42 -6.18
CA ASN A 65 17.24 17.11 -7.15
C ASN A 65 17.55 18.52 -6.67
N ARG A 66 18.83 18.86 -6.60
CA ARG A 66 19.33 20.17 -6.19
C ARG A 66 20.04 20.86 -7.35
N GLY A 67 19.23 21.33 -8.32
CA GLY A 67 19.71 22.13 -9.42
C GLY A 67 20.46 21.39 -10.52
N ARG A 68 20.26 20.08 -10.66
CA ARG A 68 20.84 19.26 -11.71
C ARG A 68 19.89 19.12 -12.90
N ASP A 69 20.44 19.26 -14.09
CA ASP A 69 19.80 18.91 -15.36
C ASP A 69 20.50 17.69 -15.96
N GLY A 70 19.75 16.86 -16.69
CA GLY A 70 20.29 15.70 -17.39
C GLY A 70 19.62 14.40 -17.01
N THR A 71 20.11 13.31 -17.58
CA THR A 71 19.56 11.96 -17.35
C THR A 71 20.39 11.23 -16.30
N VAL A 72 19.71 10.55 -15.38
CA VAL A 72 20.31 9.62 -14.43
C VAL A 72 19.70 8.23 -14.63
N THR A 73 20.51 7.21 -14.44
CA THR A 73 20.04 5.82 -14.42
C THR A 73 19.78 5.41 -12.96
N VAL A 74 18.57 4.92 -12.68
CA VAL A 74 18.21 4.36 -11.39
C VAL A 74 18.08 2.87 -11.54
N SER A 75 18.85 2.09 -10.78
CA SER A 75 18.88 0.64 -10.85
C SER A 75 18.60 0.00 -9.49
N LEU A 76 17.92 -1.15 -9.52
CA LEU A 76 17.69 -2.04 -8.39
C LEU A 76 18.58 -3.27 -8.59
N VAL A 77 19.46 -3.53 -7.63
CA VAL A 77 20.46 -4.60 -7.70
C VAL A 77 20.24 -5.58 -6.56
N ASP A 78 20.29 -6.88 -6.86
CA ASP A 78 20.40 -7.92 -5.85
C ASP A 78 21.86 -8.09 -5.45
N LEU A 79 22.21 -7.79 -4.19
CA LEU A 79 23.58 -7.88 -3.69
C LEU A 79 24.08 -9.31 -3.44
N ASP A 80 23.14 -10.26 -3.31
CA ASP A 80 23.49 -11.65 -3.05
C ASP A 80 23.92 -12.37 -4.36
N ASP A 81 23.37 -11.97 -5.50
CA ASP A 81 23.64 -12.56 -6.82
C ASP A 81 24.37 -11.59 -7.77
N ASP A 82 24.62 -10.33 -7.35
CA ASP A 82 25.19 -9.24 -8.15
C ASP A 82 24.45 -9.04 -9.49
N GLU A 83 23.13 -9.11 -9.45
CA GLU A 83 22.26 -9.01 -10.61
C GLU A 83 21.44 -7.72 -10.59
N VAL A 84 21.38 -7.01 -11.73
CA VAL A 84 20.43 -5.89 -11.90
C VAL A 84 19.04 -6.46 -12.14
N LEU A 85 18.14 -6.22 -11.20
CA LEU A 85 16.76 -6.69 -11.24
C LEU A 85 15.88 -5.83 -12.14
N ASP A 86 16.10 -4.51 -12.08
CA ASP A 86 15.40 -3.53 -12.92
C ASP A 86 16.21 -2.24 -13.02
N SER A 87 16.01 -1.49 -14.09
CA SER A 87 16.69 -0.22 -14.33
C SER A 87 15.85 0.71 -15.19
N THR A 88 15.87 2.00 -14.87
CA THR A 88 15.15 3.02 -15.63
C THR A 88 15.95 4.31 -15.71
N GLU A 89 15.79 5.03 -16.81
CA GLU A 89 16.38 6.36 -16.99
C GLU A 89 15.36 7.44 -16.60
N ILE A 90 15.84 8.45 -15.86
CA ILE A 90 15.03 9.58 -15.40
C ILE A 90 15.68 10.86 -15.87
N GLU A 91 14.91 11.70 -16.53
CA GLU A 91 15.28 13.06 -16.87
C GLU A 91 15.09 13.98 -15.65
N LEU A 92 16.18 14.49 -15.12
CA LEU A 92 16.20 15.49 -14.07
C LEU A 92 16.17 16.90 -14.67
N ARG A 93 15.44 17.79 -14.04
CA ARG A 93 15.33 19.19 -14.44
C ARG A 93 15.59 20.08 -13.23
N SER A 94 16.46 21.05 -13.38
CA SER A 94 16.87 21.98 -12.31
C SER A 94 15.71 22.78 -11.71
N ASP A 95 14.59 22.92 -12.46
CA ASP A 95 13.34 23.53 -12.01
C ASP A 95 12.46 22.60 -11.14
N ARG A 96 12.82 21.31 -11.04
CA ARG A 96 12.09 20.31 -10.24
C ARG A 96 13.00 19.75 -9.16
N SER A 97 12.59 19.94 -7.91
CA SER A 97 13.33 19.47 -6.73
C SER A 97 13.14 17.99 -6.39
N ILE A 98 12.16 17.32 -7.01
CA ILE A 98 11.80 15.92 -6.73
C ILE A 98 11.47 15.21 -8.04
N ALA A 99 11.98 13.98 -8.16
CA ALA A 99 11.57 13.01 -9.17
C ALA A 99 11.20 11.68 -8.47
N ASP A 100 10.11 11.06 -8.88
CA ASP A 100 9.67 9.77 -8.36
C ASP A 100 9.71 8.72 -9.48
N THR A 101 10.12 7.49 -9.14
CA THR A 101 10.06 6.34 -10.03
C THR A 101 9.71 5.08 -9.27
N VAL A 102 9.31 4.03 -9.99
CA VAL A 102 9.08 2.69 -9.43
C VAL A 102 9.89 1.69 -10.23
N LEU A 103 10.78 0.97 -9.55
CA LEU A 103 11.47 -0.20 -10.06
C LEU A 103 10.71 -1.45 -9.66
N THR A 104 10.77 -2.49 -10.48
CA THR A 104 10.02 -3.73 -10.22
C THR A 104 10.94 -4.93 -10.26
N ALA A 105 11.22 -5.52 -9.10
CA ALA A 105 11.92 -6.79 -9.05
C ALA A 105 10.96 -7.94 -9.39
N THR A 106 11.29 -8.71 -10.41
CA THR A 106 10.58 -9.96 -10.72
C THR A 106 11.47 -11.11 -10.35
N PRO A 107 11.20 -11.83 -9.23
CA PRO A 107 12.03 -12.97 -8.82
C PRO A 107 12.04 -14.04 -9.89
N ARG A 108 13.21 -14.50 -10.28
CA ARG A 108 13.33 -15.63 -11.20
C ARG A 108 12.97 -16.93 -10.47
N ARG A 109 12.26 -17.81 -11.17
CA ARG A 109 11.71 -19.08 -10.65
C ARG A 109 12.75 -20.09 -10.13
N THR A 110 14.02 -19.83 -10.27
CA THR A 110 15.12 -20.77 -9.96
C THR A 110 15.77 -20.53 -8.61
N ASP A 111 15.49 -19.44 -7.91
CA ASP A 111 16.37 -18.98 -6.87
C ASP A 111 15.74 -19.02 -5.49
N ARG A 112 16.40 -19.82 -4.65
CA ARG A 112 16.43 -19.75 -3.20
C ARG A 112 15.05 -19.45 -2.57
N GLY A 113 14.30 -20.44 -2.23
CA GLY A 113 13.07 -20.39 -1.44
C GLY A 113 12.96 -19.23 -0.44
N SER A 114 12.34 -19.41 0.66
CA SER A 114 12.21 -18.40 1.72
C SER A 114 13.56 -17.89 2.23
N GLY A 115 13.67 -16.61 2.49
CA GLY A 115 14.87 -15.99 3.06
C GLY A 115 14.93 -14.48 2.83
N THR A 116 15.76 -13.82 3.60
CA THR A 116 16.04 -12.37 3.44
C THR A 116 16.98 -12.18 2.25
N ARG A 117 16.65 -11.25 1.37
CA ARG A 117 17.53 -10.80 0.28
C ARG A 117 17.93 -9.35 0.53
N ARG A 118 19.15 -9.02 0.22
CA ARG A 118 19.68 -7.68 0.31
C ARG A 118 19.69 -7.05 -1.06
N TRP A 119 18.93 -6.01 -1.21
CA TRP A 119 18.88 -5.21 -2.42
C TRP A 119 19.51 -3.86 -2.22
N GLU A 120 19.88 -3.26 -3.32
CA GLU A 120 20.47 -1.92 -3.34
C GLU A 120 19.84 -1.12 -4.49
N VAL A 121 19.37 0.07 -4.17
CA VAL A 121 18.99 1.06 -5.17
C VAL A 121 20.18 1.97 -5.39
N ARG A 122 20.58 2.14 -6.65
CA ARG A 122 21.67 3.01 -7.08
C ARG A 122 21.19 4.07 -8.04
N ILE A 123 21.74 5.26 -7.94
CA ILE A 123 21.64 6.30 -8.96
C ILE A 123 23.01 6.44 -9.60
N GLU A 124 23.05 6.37 -10.91
CA GLU A 124 24.26 6.57 -11.69
C GLU A 124 24.06 7.74 -12.67
N GLY A 125 24.98 8.69 -12.67
CA GLY A 125 24.95 9.82 -13.57
C GLY A 125 26.24 10.60 -13.54
N GLU A 126 26.55 11.30 -14.61
CA GLU A 126 27.74 12.13 -14.70
C GLU A 126 27.63 13.36 -13.79
N ASP A 127 28.74 13.82 -13.21
CA ASP A 127 28.88 15.07 -12.44
C ASP A 127 28.02 15.17 -11.16
N ASP A 128 27.85 14.07 -10.41
CA ASP A 128 27.26 14.14 -9.08
C ASP A 128 28.27 14.56 -8.02
N LEU A 129 27.89 15.52 -7.17
CA LEU A 129 28.78 16.11 -6.17
C LEU A 129 28.79 15.34 -4.84
N VAL A 130 27.69 14.63 -4.51
CA VAL A 130 27.53 13.91 -3.24
C VAL A 130 27.16 12.46 -3.51
N ARG A 131 28.15 11.59 -3.66
CA ARG A 131 27.95 10.17 -3.99
C ARG A 131 27.41 9.32 -2.83
N GLU A 132 27.47 9.81 -1.61
CA GLU A 132 27.00 9.09 -0.42
C GLU A 132 25.48 8.93 -0.38
N ASN A 133 24.73 9.78 -1.10
CA ASN A 133 23.27 9.70 -1.19
C ASN A 133 22.75 8.99 -2.45
N ASP A 134 23.66 8.48 -3.28
CA ASP A 134 23.31 7.76 -4.53
C ASP A 134 22.92 6.32 -4.29
N VAL A 135 23.19 5.78 -3.12
CA VAL A 135 23.06 4.36 -2.83
C VAL A 135 22.28 4.15 -1.54
N VAL A 136 21.26 3.30 -1.59
CA VAL A 136 20.49 2.89 -0.40
C VAL A 136 20.25 1.39 -0.45
N GLN A 137 20.62 0.70 0.65
CA GLN A 137 20.38 -0.72 0.82
C GLN A 137 19.07 -0.99 1.55
N LEU A 138 18.41 -2.08 1.19
CA LEU A 138 17.17 -2.54 1.81
C LEU A 138 17.14 -4.06 1.87
N ASP A 139 16.52 -4.58 2.93
CA ASP A 139 16.30 -6.01 3.12
C ASP A 139 14.84 -6.35 2.83
N VAL A 140 14.62 -7.43 2.05
CA VAL A 140 13.29 -7.96 1.73
C VAL A 140 13.21 -9.43 2.10
N ASP A 141 12.28 -9.77 2.98
CA ASP A 141 12.03 -11.15 3.39
C ASP A 141 11.11 -11.85 2.37
N PHE A 142 11.65 -12.84 1.67
CA PHE A 142 10.89 -13.65 0.72
C PHE A 142 10.25 -14.87 1.38
N VAL A 143 8.99 -15.09 1.07
CA VAL A 143 8.19 -16.22 1.52
C VAL A 143 7.82 -17.09 0.33
N ASP A 144 8.27 -18.34 0.30
CA ASP A 144 7.95 -19.30 -0.77
C ASP A 144 6.81 -20.24 -0.34
N ARG A 145 5.64 -19.67 -0.15
CA ARG A 145 4.37 -20.36 0.04
C ARG A 145 3.24 -19.51 -0.52
N PRO A 146 2.07 -20.09 -0.82
CA PRO A 146 0.91 -19.32 -1.20
C PRO A 146 0.49 -18.30 -0.12
N LEU A 147 -0.07 -17.18 -0.57
CA LEU A 147 -0.70 -16.18 0.29
C LEU A 147 -1.96 -16.79 0.91
N ARG A 148 -2.03 -16.87 2.23
CA ARG A 148 -3.21 -17.38 2.92
C ARG A 148 -4.22 -16.28 3.18
N VAL A 149 -5.38 -16.42 2.55
CA VAL A 149 -6.45 -15.41 2.59
C VAL A 149 -7.68 -15.95 3.30
N LEU A 150 -8.14 -15.23 4.31
CA LEU A 150 -9.44 -15.44 4.93
C LEU A 150 -10.42 -14.39 4.40
N TYR A 151 -11.43 -14.83 3.64
CA TYR A 151 -12.50 -13.96 3.17
C TYR A 151 -13.80 -14.25 3.91
N ILE A 152 -14.32 -13.25 4.60
CA ILE A 152 -15.58 -13.34 5.34
C ILE A 152 -16.58 -12.38 4.69
N GLU A 153 -17.70 -12.90 4.22
CA GLU A 153 -18.79 -12.13 3.61
C GLU A 153 -20.09 -12.31 4.40
N GLY A 154 -20.84 -11.22 4.52
CA GLY A 154 -22.14 -11.25 5.20
C GLY A 154 -23.22 -11.88 4.37
N TYR A 155 -23.31 -11.52 3.11
CA TYR A 155 -24.43 -11.90 2.21
C TYR A 155 -23.91 -12.21 0.81
N PRO A 156 -24.62 -13.12 0.04
CA PRO A 156 -24.27 -13.37 -1.34
C PRO A 156 -24.55 -12.13 -2.19
N ARG A 157 -23.51 -11.63 -2.86
CA ARG A 157 -23.56 -10.49 -3.79
C ARG A 157 -22.59 -10.70 -4.95
N TRP A 158 -22.64 -9.83 -5.96
CA TRP A 158 -21.78 -9.99 -7.13
C TRP A 158 -20.30 -9.91 -6.77
N GLU A 159 -19.90 -8.98 -5.92
CA GLU A 159 -18.53 -8.82 -5.45
C GLU A 159 -18.03 -10.09 -4.77
N TYR A 160 -18.85 -10.71 -3.91
CA TYR A 160 -18.55 -12.00 -3.30
C TYR A 160 -18.22 -13.06 -4.35
N ARG A 161 -19.10 -13.19 -5.35
CA ARG A 161 -18.96 -14.22 -6.38
C ARG A 161 -17.68 -14.03 -7.20
N TYR A 162 -17.42 -12.81 -7.64
CA TYR A 162 -16.25 -12.53 -8.47
C TYR A 162 -14.96 -12.64 -7.69
N LEU A 163 -14.88 -12.03 -6.48
CA LEU A 163 -13.70 -12.09 -5.65
C LEU A 163 -13.38 -13.51 -5.21
N LYS A 164 -14.36 -14.28 -4.76
CA LYS A 164 -14.19 -15.70 -4.45
C LYS A 164 -13.60 -16.47 -5.64
N ASN A 165 -14.18 -16.30 -6.82
CA ASN A 165 -13.70 -17.01 -8.02
C ASN A 165 -12.26 -16.62 -8.38
N LEU A 166 -11.89 -15.36 -8.20
CA LEU A 166 -10.52 -14.89 -8.38
C LEU A 166 -9.59 -15.58 -7.38
N LEU A 167 -9.91 -15.54 -6.08
CA LEU A 167 -9.09 -16.12 -5.03
C LEU A 167 -8.87 -17.63 -5.18
N VAL A 168 -9.90 -18.36 -5.64
CA VAL A 168 -9.82 -19.82 -5.85
C VAL A 168 -8.99 -20.17 -7.09
N ARG A 169 -9.01 -19.31 -8.11
CA ARG A 169 -8.31 -19.59 -9.38
C ARG A 169 -6.83 -19.23 -9.35
N GLU A 170 -6.44 -18.33 -8.44
CA GLU A 170 -5.07 -17.86 -8.37
C GLU A 170 -4.18 -18.89 -7.67
N PRO A 171 -3.21 -19.51 -8.38
CA PRO A 171 -2.37 -20.55 -7.79
C PRO A 171 -1.45 -20.07 -6.66
N SER A 172 -1.18 -18.77 -6.59
CA SER A 172 -0.39 -18.15 -5.54
C SER A 172 -1.18 -17.89 -4.27
N ILE A 173 -2.49 -18.22 -4.24
CA ILE A 173 -3.39 -17.96 -3.12
C ILE A 173 -3.98 -19.26 -2.56
N GLU A 174 -3.90 -19.43 -1.25
CA GLU A 174 -4.71 -20.37 -0.48
C GLU A 174 -5.84 -19.60 0.20
N SER A 175 -7.07 -19.83 -0.26
CA SER A 175 -8.23 -19.09 0.20
C SER A 175 -9.17 -19.93 1.06
N SER A 176 -9.59 -19.34 2.18
CA SER A 176 -10.70 -19.80 3.01
C SER A 176 -11.81 -18.77 2.92
N VAL A 177 -12.96 -19.16 2.36
CA VAL A 177 -14.07 -18.24 2.09
C VAL A 177 -15.29 -18.64 2.90
N MET A 178 -15.80 -17.72 3.72
CA MET A 178 -16.94 -17.95 4.59
C MET A 178 -18.07 -16.98 4.30
N LEU A 179 -19.24 -17.52 3.99
CA LEU A 179 -20.49 -16.78 3.82
C LEU A 179 -21.35 -16.97 5.07
N LEU A 180 -21.47 -15.92 5.89
CA LEU A 180 -22.10 -16.04 7.22
C LEU A 180 -23.62 -16.09 7.20
N SER A 181 -24.26 -15.62 6.14
CA SER A 181 -25.72 -15.73 5.96
C SER A 181 -26.17 -17.09 5.41
N ALA A 182 -25.22 -17.96 5.05
CA ALA A 182 -25.53 -19.29 4.56
C ALA A 182 -26.00 -20.21 5.69
N ASP A 183 -26.83 -21.17 5.37
CA ASP A 183 -27.29 -22.20 6.29
C ASP A 183 -26.10 -23.05 6.82
N ARG A 184 -26.28 -23.67 7.97
CA ARG A 184 -25.24 -24.51 8.60
C ARG A 184 -24.77 -25.67 7.73
N GLU A 185 -25.62 -26.13 6.83
CA GLU A 185 -25.32 -27.21 5.88
C GLU A 185 -24.61 -26.75 4.63
N PHE A 186 -24.48 -25.42 4.45
CA PHE A 186 -23.78 -24.86 3.32
C PHE A 186 -22.28 -25.13 3.44
N ALA A 187 -21.74 -25.84 2.47
CA ALA A 187 -20.30 -26.09 2.40
C ALA A 187 -19.58 -24.76 2.19
N GLN A 188 -18.73 -24.38 3.15
CA GLN A 188 -17.89 -23.20 2.98
C GLN A 188 -16.95 -23.41 1.80
N GLU A 189 -16.63 -22.32 1.12
CA GLU A 189 -15.92 -22.34 -0.14
C GLU A 189 -14.44 -21.98 0.04
N GLY A 190 -13.70 -21.98 -1.05
CA GLY A 190 -12.25 -21.76 -1.04
C GLY A 190 -11.49 -23.03 -1.35
N ASN A 191 -10.20 -22.93 -1.65
CA ASN A 191 -9.35 -24.10 -1.83
C ASN A 191 -8.85 -24.72 -0.50
N THR A 192 -9.04 -23.98 0.62
CA THR A 192 -8.82 -24.48 1.98
C THR A 192 -10.05 -24.13 2.86
N PRO A 193 -11.18 -24.83 2.71
CA PRO A 193 -12.42 -24.46 3.39
C PRO A 193 -12.32 -24.65 4.90
N LEU A 194 -12.89 -23.72 5.67
CA LEU A 194 -12.95 -23.75 7.12
C LEU A 194 -14.32 -24.24 7.59
N ALA A 195 -14.34 -25.11 8.58
CA ALA A 195 -15.59 -25.54 9.23
C ALA A 195 -16.20 -24.45 10.13
N ARG A 196 -15.41 -23.47 10.59
CA ARG A 196 -15.81 -22.39 11.49
C ARG A 196 -14.85 -21.20 11.38
N LEU A 197 -15.31 -20.04 11.82
CA LEU A 197 -14.43 -18.87 11.99
C LEU A 197 -13.33 -19.14 13.04
N PRO A 198 -12.12 -18.60 12.83
CA PRO A 198 -11.06 -18.61 13.82
C PRO A 198 -11.51 -18.03 15.17
N ARG A 199 -10.97 -18.55 16.25
CA ARG A 199 -11.32 -18.18 17.64
C ARG A 199 -10.14 -17.75 18.47
N THR A 200 -8.92 -18.10 18.06
CA THR A 200 -7.70 -17.78 18.80
C THR A 200 -6.75 -16.95 17.95
N ALA A 201 -5.78 -16.34 18.61
CA ALA A 201 -4.75 -15.55 17.95
C ALA A 201 -3.88 -16.41 17.00
N GLU A 202 -3.63 -17.67 17.37
CA GLU A 202 -2.87 -18.63 16.59
C GLU A 202 -3.61 -19.01 15.30
N GLU A 203 -4.93 -19.24 15.39
CA GLU A 203 -5.76 -19.54 14.23
C GLU A 203 -5.81 -18.34 13.25
N PHE A 204 -5.89 -17.11 13.75
CA PHE A 204 -5.80 -15.92 12.90
C PHE A 204 -4.40 -15.70 12.33
N ALA A 205 -3.35 -16.09 13.03
CA ALA A 205 -1.97 -15.95 12.57
C ALA A 205 -1.62 -16.84 11.36
N GLU A 206 -2.49 -17.79 11.03
CA GLU A 206 -2.35 -18.60 9.81
C GLU A 206 -2.63 -17.79 8.53
N PHE A 207 -3.31 -16.63 8.64
CA PHE A 207 -3.71 -15.83 7.50
C PHE A 207 -2.82 -14.58 7.34
N ASP A 208 -2.36 -14.38 6.12
CA ASP A 208 -1.60 -13.19 5.73
C ASP A 208 -2.50 -12.01 5.39
N LEU A 209 -3.70 -12.31 4.90
CA LEU A 209 -4.71 -11.32 4.51
C LEU A 209 -6.08 -11.72 5.01
N ILE A 210 -6.78 -10.76 5.63
CA ILE A 210 -8.18 -10.90 6.03
C ILE A 210 -9.02 -9.96 5.19
N ILE A 211 -10.03 -10.48 4.50
CA ILE A 211 -10.97 -9.70 3.70
C ILE A 211 -12.32 -9.73 4.40
N LEU A 212 -12.86 -8.56 4.73
CA LEU A 212 -14.21 -8.40 5.29
C LEU A 212 -15.10 -7.74 4.24
N GLY A 213 -16.13 -8.46 3.80
CA GLY A 213 -17.14 -7.95 2.88
C GLY A 213 -18.21 -7.11 3.59
N ASP A 214 -19.39 -7.00 3.00
CA ASP A 214 -20.52 -6.25 3.60
C ASP A 214 -21.13 -7.01 4.79
N LEU A 215 -20.39 -7.04 5.87
CA LEU A 215 -20.63 -7.82 7.07
C LEU A 215 -21.11 -6.92 8.20
N PRO A 216 -22.28 -7.17 8.81
CA PRO A 216 -22.66 -6.50 10.05
C PRO A 216 -21.68 -6.81 11.17
N SER A 217 -21.27 -5.79 11.93
CA SER A 217 -20.31 -5.94 13.03
C SER A 217 -20.71 -7.00 14.06
N GLY A 218 -22.01 -7.17 14.30
CA GLY A 218 -22.54 -8.16 15.23
C GLY A 218 -22.31 -9.64 14.86
N PHE A 219 -21.87 -9.94 13.64
CA PHE A 219 -21.45 -11.32 13.29
C PHE A 219 -20.09 -11.70 13.90
N LEU A 220 -19.27 -10.73 14.23
CA LEU A 220 -18.01 -10.94 14.94
C LEU A 220 -18.15 -10.39 16.36
N THR A 221 -17.92 -11.25 17.35
CA THR A 221 -17.87 -10.79 18.74
C THR A 221 -16.71 -9.81 18.94
N ASP A 222 -16.82 -8.92 19.93
CA ASP A 222 -15.76 -7.95 20.24
C ASP A 222 -14.41 -8.63 20.47
N SER A 223 -14.40 -9.79 21.09
CA SER A 223 -13.17 -10.58 21.29
C SER A 223 -12.53 -11.00 19.97
N ARG A 224 -13.31 -11.41 18.97
CA ARG A 224 -12.78 -11.74 17.65
C ARG A 224 -12.32 -10.53 16.89
N GLN A 225 -13.05 -9.44 17.00
CA GLN A 225 -12.65 -8.16 16.39
C GLN A 225 -11.31 -7.69 16.96
N GLU A 226 -11.11 -7.85 18.28
CA GLU A 226 -9.84 -7.52 18.93
C GLU A 226 -8.69 -8.42 18.46
N LEU A 227 -8.93 -9.73 18.28
CA LEU A 227 -7.94 -10.66 17.72
C LEU A 227 -7.54 -10.26 16.28
N ILE A 228 -8.50 -9.86 15.43
CA ILE A 228 -8.22 -9.38 14.08
C ILE A 228 -7.42 -8.07 14.15
N ARG A 229 -7.82 -7.12 15.00
CA ARG A 229 -7.13 -5.86 15.19
C ARG A 229 -5.67 -6.07 15.61
N GLU A 230 -5.44 -6.96 16.57
CA GLU A 230 -4.09 -7.29 17.03
C GLU A 230 -3.27 -7.98 15.92
N GLN A 231 -3.89 -8.90 15.18
CA GLN A 231 -3.24 -9.58 14.07
C GLN A 231 -2.75 -8.60 13.00
N VAL A 232 -3.56 -7.60 12.66
CA VAL A 232 -3.21 -6.57 11.68
C VAL A 232 -2.20 -5.57 12.26
N ALA A 233 -2.48 -5.00 13.43
CA ALA A 233 -1.69 -3.90 13.98
C ALA A 233 -0.31 -4.33 14.51
N ARG A 234 -0.17 -5.58 15.00
CA ARG A 234 1.05 -6.04 15.67
C ARG A 234 1.76 -7.18 14.94
N ARG A 235 1.03 -8.05 14.24
CA ARG A 235 1.61 -9.23 13.60
C ARG A 235 1.80 -9.08 12.10
N GLY A 236 1.31 -7.97 11.51
CA GLY A 236 1.58 -7.57 10.13
C GLY A 236 0.74 -8.25 9.07
N SER A 237 -0.40 -8.87 9.41
CA SER A 237 -1.37 -9.32 8.40
C SER A 237 -2.04 -8.11 7.75
N GLY A 238 -2.36 -8.24 6.46
CA GLY A 238 -3.17 -7.26 5.75
C GLY A 238 -4.65 -7.36 6.11
N ILE A 239 -5.39 -6.26 5.96
CA ILE A 239 -6.85 -6.26 6.00
C ILE A 239 -7.41 -5.48 4.81
N VAL A 240 -8.43 -6.05 4.17
CA VAL A 240 -9.24 -5.38 3.14
C VAL A 240 -10.68 -5.34 3.63
N MET A 241 -11.24 -4.15 3.69
CA MET A 241 -12.66 -3.95 4.04
C MET A 241 -13.41 -3.48 2.80
N ILE A 242 -14.38 -4.28 2.34
CA ILE A 242 -15.14 -3.99 1.12
C ILE A 242 -16.48 -3.38 1.53
N ALA A 243 -16.63 -2.11 1.25
CA ALA A 243 -17.87 -1.39 1.50
C ALA A 243 -19.06 -2.04 0.80
N GLY A 244 -20.21 -1.97 1.42
CA GLY A 244 -21.44 -2.50 0.87
C GLY A 244 -22.67 -1.72 1.28
N PRO A 245 -23.82 -1.99 0.64
CA PRO A 245 -25.03 -1.20 0.85
C PRO A 245 -25.71 -1.46 2.20
N ARG A 246 -25.31 -2.48 2.94
CA ARG A 246 -26.05 -2.90 4.14
C ARG A 246 -25.38 -2.52 5.44
N SER A 247 -24.06 -2.72 5.55
CA SER A 247 -23.40 -2.75 6.85
C SER A 247 -22.02 -2.13 6.90
N MET A 248 -21.16 -2.44 5.93
CA MET A 248 -19.78 -1.98 5.91
C MET A 248 -19.69 -0.60 5.26
N PRO A 249 -19.02 0.37 5.86
CA PRO A 249 -18.37 0.37 7.16
C PRO A 249 -19.23 0.91 8.32
N SER A 250 -20.47 1.38 8.07
CA SER A 250 -21.27 2.11 9.06
C SER A 250 -21.54 1.33 10.35
N SER A 251 -21.83 0.03 10.25
CA SER A 251 -22.09 -0.80 11.45
C SER A 251 -20.84 -1.05 12.32
N TRP A 252 -19.67 -0.67 11.84
CA TRP A 252 -18.40 -0.89 12.54
C TRP A 252 -17.95 0.29 13.38
N SER A 253 -18.70 1.40 13.33
CA SER A 253 -18.43 2.57 14.19
C SER A 253 -18.49 2.19 15.67
N GLY A 254 -17.46 2.59 16.43
CA GLY A 254 -17.37 2.28 17.86
C GLY A 254 -16.99 0.85 18.22
N THR A 255 -16.64 0.04 17.26
CA THR A 255 -16.16 -1.34 17.48
C THR A 255 -14.62 -1.42 17.54
N PRO A 256 -14.03 -2.51 18.05
CA PRO A 256 -12.58 -2.68 18.07
C PRO A 256 -11.91 -2.55 16.68
N LEU A 257 -12.58 -2.95 15.60
CA LEU A 257 -12.05 -2.84 14.24
C LEU A 257 -12.18 -1.44 13.63
N ALA A 258 -12.92 -0.52 14.26
CA ALA A 258 -13.01 0.87 13.81
C ALA A 258 -11.63 1.55 13.73
N ASP A 259 -10.70 1.14 14.60
CA ASP A 259 -9.34 1.66 14.61
C ASP A 259 -8.56 1.36 13.32
N LEU A 260 -8.93 0.32 12.58
CA LEU A 260 -8.30 -0.07 11.33
C LEU A 260 -8.93 0.62 10.10
N LEU A 261 -10.08 1.26 10.26
CA LEU A 261 -10.68 2.04 9.17
C LEU A 261 -9.83 3.28 8.87
N PRO A 262 -9.74 3.71 7.61
CA PRO A 262 -8.97 4.89 7.23
C PRO A 262 -9.57 6.22 7.68
N PHE A 263 -10.70 6.18 8.39
CA PHE A 263 -11.46 7.37 8.81
C PHE A 263 -11.41 7.59 10.31
N THR A 264 -11.59 8.83 10.74
CA THR A 264 -11.78 9.22 12.15
C THR A 264 -13.23 9.60 12.41
N GLY A 265 -13.75 9.24 13.60
CA GLY A 265 -15.11 9.60 14.03
C GLY A 265 -16.22 8.71 13.51
N GLY A 266 -17.47 9.13 13.71
CA GLY A 266 -18.66 8.37 13.29
C GLY A 266 -18.74 8.30 11.75
N LEU A 267 -19.03 7.11 11.26
CA LEU A 267 -19.14 6.83 9.84
C LEU A 267 -20.58 7.09 9.36
N ASP A 268 -20.98 8.35 9.40
CA ASP A 268 -22.21 8.76 8.72
C ASP A 268 -21.88 8.87 7.24
N LEU A 269 -22.11 7.77 6.52
CA LEU A 269 -21.76 7.68 5.13
C LEU A 269 -22.99 7.97 4.27
N ASP A 270 -22.92 9.11 3.63
CA ASP A 270 -23.87 9.42 2.59
C ASP A 270 -23.65 8.51 1.36
N ARG A 271 -24.72 7.91 0.89
CA ARG A 271 -24.70 7.14 -0.35
C ARG A 271 -25.02 8.07 -1.50
N ARG A 272 -24.06 8.29 -2.35
CA ARG A 272 -24.33 8.95 -3.61
C ARG A 272 -24.81 7.90 -4.62
N GLY A 273 -26.06 8.01 -5.06
CA GLY A 273 -26.57 7.32 -6.23
C GLY A 273 -26.21 8.06 -7.51
N GLY A 274 -26.12 7.35 -8.60
CA GLY A 274 -25.84 7.85 -9.94
C GLY A 274 -24.56 7.26 -10.53
N PRO A 275 -24.45 7.23 -11.85
CA PRO A 275 -23.30 6.64 -12.52
C PRO A 275 -22.04 7.48 -12.27
N VAL A 276 -20.99 6.78 -11.79
CA VAL A 276 -19.66 7.35 -11.59
C VAL A 276 -18.60 6.45 -12.19
N LEU A 277 -17.48 7.03 -12.58
CA LEU A 277 -16.29 6.31 -13.06
C LEU A 277 -15.22 6.35 -11.98
N ALA A 278 -14.56 5.23 -11.76
CA ALA A 278 -13.39 5.17 -10.88
C ALA A 278 -12.13 5.53 -11.67
N ARG A 279 -11.22 6.26 -11.04
CA ARG A 279 -9.90 6.61 -11.57
C ARG A 279 -8.83 6.41 -10.51
N PRO A 280 -7.67 5.84 -10.84
CA PRO A 280 -6.54 5.80 -9.93
C PRO A 280 -6.01 7.21 -9.68
N THR A 281 -5.49 7.43 -8.48
CA THR A 281 -4.79 8.68 -8.13
C THR A 281 -3.32 8.60 -8.51
N ASP A 282 -2.61 9.73 -8.46
CA ASP A 282 -1.15 9.76 -8.62
C ASP A 282 -0.45 8.90 -7.54
N SER A 283 -1.02 8.81 -6.34
CA SER A 283 -0.51 7.92 -5.29
C SER A 283 -0.57 6.45 -5.68
N ALA A 284 -1.69 6.01 -6.29
CA ALA A 284 -1.79 4.64 -6.79
C ALA A 284 -0.75 4.34 -7.88
N THR A 285 -0.53 5.29 -8.79
CA THR A 285 0.47 5.15 -9.85
C THR A 285 1.88 5.07 -9.28
N ARG A 286 2.24 5.93 -8.32
CA ARG A 286 3.54 5.91 -7.63
C ARG A 286 3.79 4.63 -6.86
N LEU A 287 2.76 4.08 -6.20
CA LEU A 287 2.85 2.84 -5.44
C LEU A 287 2.78 1.58 -6.33
N GLY A 288 2.57 1.74 -7.64
CA GLY A 288 2.43 0.62 -8.57
C GLY A 288 1.21 -0.26 -8.32
N VAL A 289 0.19 0.26 -7.59
CA VAL A 289 -1.06 -0.44 -7.30
C VAL A 289 -2.17 -0.05 -8.28
N LEU A 290 -3.25 -0.83 -8.32
CA LEU A 290 -4.36 -0.68 -9.26
C LEU A 290 -3.94 -0.79 -10.75
N ARG A 291 -2.87 -1.49 -11.03
CA ARG A 291 -2.42 -1.77 -12.40
C ARG A 291 -3.17 -2.97 -12.95
N LEU A 292 -4.19 -2.73 -13.77
CA LEU A 292 -5.02 -3.77 -14.38
C LEU A 292 -4.55 -4.19 -15.77
N VAL A 293 -3.66 -3.40 -16.40
CA VAL A 293 -3.07 -3.68 -17.71
C VAL A 293 -1.56 -3.59 -17.63
N VAL A 294 -0.90 -4.56 -18.23
CA VAL A 294 0.58 -4.60 -18.34
C VAL A 294 1.00 -3.83 -19.59
N GLY A 295 2.03 -2.99 -19.47
CA GLY A 295 2.62 -2.27 -20.61
C GLY A 295 2.07 -0.86 -20.85
N GLU A 296 1.03 -0.44 -20.16
CA GLU A 296 0.54 0.94 -20.17
C GLU A 296 1.11 1.72 -18.99
N ALA A 297 1.49 2.98 -19.22
CA ALA A 297 2.11 3.83 -18.19
C ALA A 297 1.23 4.00 -16.94
N SER A 298 -0.09 4.13 -17.11
CA SER A 298 -1.05 4.22 -16.00
C SER A 298 -1.44 2.86 -15.43
N GLY A 299 -1.30 1.78 -16.22
CA GLY A 299 -1.82 0.45 -15.89
C GLY A 299 -3.34 0.37 -15.74
N TRP A 300 -4.08 1.44 -16.05
CA TRP A 300 -5.54 1.51 -15.94
C TRP A 300 -6.17 1.45 -17.33
N PRO A 301 -7.09 0.49 -17.60
CA PRO A 301 -7.68 0.33 -18.93
C PRO A 301 -8.47 1.56 -19.37
N GLU A 302 -8.28 2.01 -20.61
CA GLU A 302 -9.04 3.11 -21.20
C GLU A 302 -10.56 2.82 -21.15
N ALA A 303 -10.95 1.57 -21.38
CA ALA A 303 -12.34 1.13 -21.30
C ALA A 303 -13.02 1.38 -19.93
N LEU A 304 -12.26 1.55 -18.85
CA LEU A 304 -12.79 1.91 -17.53
C LEU A 304 -12.92 3.43 -17.34
N THR A 305 -12.40 4.22 -18.25
CA THR A 305 -12.49 5.71 -18.23
C THR A 305 -13.51 6.27 -19.22
N ASP A 306 -13.94 5.45 -20.19
CA ASP A 306 -14.90 5.85 -21.21
C ASP A 306 -16.34 5.56 -20.76
N PRO A 307 -17.19 6.58 -20.54
CA PRO A 307 -18.56 6.40 -20.10
C PRO A 307 -19.47 5.71 -21.14
N SER A 308 -19.05 5.60 -22.40
CA SER A 308 -19.80 4.86 -23.43
C SER A 308 -19.87 3.35 -23.14
N TYR A 309 -18.93 2.83 -22.37
CA TYR A 309 -18.98 1.46 -21.86
C TYR A 309 -19.81 1.40 -20.58
N GLY A 310 -21.08 1.05 -20.67
CA GLY A 310 -22.00 1.03 -19.52
C GLY A 310 -21.56 0.18 -18.34
N TRP A 311 -20.74 -0.86 -18.57
CA TRP A 311 -20.19 -1.71 -17.51
C TRP A 311 -19.03 -1.06 -16.74
N SER A 312 -18.45 0.02 -17.22
CA SER A 312 -17.41 0.78 -16.52
C SER A 312 -17.96 1.68 -15.41
N GLN A 313 -19.28 1.89 -15.39
CA GLN A 313 -19.95 2.81 -14.49
C GLN A 313 -20.34 2.12 -13.18
N LEU A 314 -19.98 2.73 -12.06
CA LEU A 314 -20.49 2.33 -10.74
C LEU A 314 -21.80 3.06 -10.50
N GLN A 315 -22.85 2.31 -10.10
CA GLN A 315 -24.19 2.87 -9.91
C GLN A 315 -24.38 3.57 -8.57
N TRP A 316 -23.48 3.34 -7.63
CA TRP A 316 -23.46 3.98 -6.34
C TRP A 316 -22.06 3.92 -5.72
N VAL A 317 -21.75 4.87 -4.86
CA VAL A 317 -20.55 4.88 -4.04
C VAL A 317 -20.90 5.35 -2.63
N GLN A 318 -20.12 4.90 -1.66
CA GLN A 318 -20.14 5.53 -0.34
C GLN A 318 -19.24 6.75 -0.37
N ARG A 319 -19.81 7.90 0.00
CA ARG A 319 -19.08 9.15 0.09
C ARG A 319 -18.50 9.29 1.49
N SER A 320 -17.24 9.62 1.59
CA SER A 320 -16.60 10.05 2.83
C SER A 320 -16.04 11.44 2.68
N ASP A 321 -16.06 12.22 3.75
CA ASP A 321 -15.44 13.53 3.77
C ASP A 321 -13.93 13.38 3.89
N ALA A 322 -13.18 14.08 3.03
CA ALA A 322 -11.72 14.06 3.05
C ALA A 322 -11.15 14.55 4.40
N GLU A 323 -11.86 15.42 5.10
CA GLU A 323 -11.48 15.92 6.44
C GLU A 323 -11.47 14.84 7.52
N ARG A 324 -12.17 13.73 7.29
CA ARG A 324 -12.22 12.59 8.21
C ARG A 324 -11.14 11.53 7.96
N LEU A 325 -10.38 11.66 6.90
CA LEU A 325 -9.29 10.72 6.62
C LEU A 325 -8.20 10.85 7.69
N LYS A 326 -7.68 9.71 8.12
CA LYS A 326 -6.52 9.66 9.00
C LYS A 326 -5.30 10.22 8.26
N PRO A 327 -4.38 10.92 8.93
CA PRO A 327 -3.18 11.47 8.28
C PRO A 327 -2.27 10.44 7.60
N THR A 328 -2.40 9.17 8.00
CA THR A 328 -1.64 8.04 7.43
C THR A 328 -2.38 7.32 6.31
N ALA A 329 -3.62 7.71 6.02
CA ALA A 329 -4.41 7.12 4.95
C ALA A 329 -4.09 7.79 3.62
N GLU A 330 -3.96 6.99 2.58
CA GLU A 330 -3.77 7.46 1.21
C GLU A 330 -4.99 7.12 0.35
N ILE A 331 -5.40 8.05 -0.50
CA ILE A 331 -6.46 7.83 -1.48
C ILE A 331 -5.81 7.22 -2.72
N LEU A 332 -6.21 6.00 -3.06
CA LEU A 332 -5.66 5.29 -4.22
C LEU A 332 -6.58 5.37 -5.44
N ALA A 333 -7.88 5.56 -5.23
CA ALA A 333 -8.85 5.76 -6.30
C ALA A 333 -9.84 6.85 -5.94
N GLU A 334 -10.27 7.57 -6.95
CA GLU A 334 -11.32 8.58 -6.86
C GLU A 334 -12.45 8.23 -7.81
N VAL A 335 -13.63 8.76 -7.54
CA VAL A 335 -14.76 8.65 -8.44
C VAL A 335 -15.16 10.00 -9.00
N VAL A 336 -15.45 10.02 -10.28
CA VAL A 336 -15.94 11.22 -10.98
C VAL A 336 -17.33 10.96 -11.53
N PRO A 337 -18.26 11.95 -11.44
CA PRO A 337 -19.57 11.82 -12.07
C PRO A 337 -19.44 11.63 -13.58
N VAL A 338 -20.29 10.79 -14.16
CA VAL A 338 -20.46 10.75 -15.62
C VAL A 338 -21.16 12.05 -16.04
N GLU A 339 -20.51 12.85 -16.90
CA GLU A 339 -21.10 14.08 -17.42
C GLU A 339 -22.36 13.75 -18.21
N GLY A 340 -23.52 14.23 -17.78
CA GLY A 340 -24.80 14.05 -18.48
C GLY A 340 -26.02 13.94 -17.56
N ASP A 341 -25.85 13.64 -16.30
CA ASP A 341 -26.95 13.59 -15.33
C ASP A 341 -26.88 14.82 -14.38
N ARG A 342 -27.70 15.82 -14.71
CA ARG A 342 -28.05 16.93 -13.82
C ARG A 342 -29.44 16.70 -13.25
#